data_68b1538dc2ba9ac41d93b8490f11aec1
#
_entry.id   68b1538dc2ba9ac41d93b8490f11aec1
#
_cell.length_a   1.000
_cell.length_b   1.000
_cell.length_c   1.000
_cell.angle_alpha   90.00
_cell.angle_beta   90.00
_cell.angle_gamma   90.00
#
_symmetry.space_group_name_H-M   'P 1'
#
loop_
_entity.id
_entity.type
_entity.pdbx_description
1 polymer ?
#
loop_
_entity_poly.entity_id
_entity_poly.type
_entity_poly.pdbx_seq_one_letter_code
_entity_poly.pdbx_strand_id
1 'polypeptide(L)'
;HEYVMLLNETGSGYVTNSCRWNRLLLEDGIGFQLYPILRLGVRPLDTIGSAGGCFRLPEHLAAAFGRERVSAESVQNGWREAVLSSRRELAEIRELRGSGAWLRREASRSESAQAEYDEYLNLRKQRRKNGIRIWALNQLSRRQLESLKEVRSQINEMEAEKGRHFRESILPKQSLGADAAVDSEYAKALRVRSEYETRIGRLRDCAGELLGNLAVISKRRKAIKSDSEIAEREVRLAELAGKAELSRWRRVRDLWLVAEGLVHVQSRPTAWWFPCVDPTGQWYRGICDSAEYRWEPMNGETCTRAGEALEAIGILP
;
A
#
# COMPACT_ATOMS: atom_id res chain seq x y z
N HIS A 1 9.52 -13.86 53.22
CA HIS A 1 10.29 -14.52 52.18
C HIS A 1 10.47 -13.54 51.02
N GLU A 2 11.70 -13.16 50.76
CA GLU A 2 12.05 -12.31 49.65
C GLU A 2 12.31 -13.20 48.42
N TYR A 3 11.62 -12.93 47.30
CA TYR A 3 11.79 -13.70 46.07
C TYR A 3 12.42 -12.79 45.01
N VAL A 4 13.48 -13.26 44.40
CA VAL A 4 14.06 -12.65 43.22
C VAL A 4 13.37 -13.25 41.99
N MET A 5 12.83 -12.40 41.13
CA MET A 5 12.21 -12.85 39.89
C MET A 5 13.29 -13.09 38.84
N LEU A 6 13.36 -14.32 38.35
CA LEU A 6 14.20 -14.69 37.21
C LEU A 6 13.38 -14.64 35.92
N LEU A 7 13.80 -13.84 34.96
CA LEU A 7 13.14 -13.71 33.65
C LEU A 7 14.15 -13.84 32.53
N ASN A 8 13.74 -14.41 31.41
CA ASN A 8 14.58 -14.40 30.23
C ASN A 8 14.78 -12.96 29.71
N GLU A 9 15.81 -12.75 28.91
CA GLU A 9 16.23 -11.44 28.40
C GLU A 9 15.08 -10.69 27.68
N THR A 10 14.24 -11.41 26.94
CA THR A 10 13.10 -10.86 26.17
C THR A 10 11.76 -11.01 26.89
N GLY A 11 11.76 -11.61 28.09
CA GLY A 11 10.54 -11.91 28.86
C GLY A 11 9.87 -10.66 29.41
N SER A 12 8.58 -10.60 29.18
CA SER A 12 7.61 -9.76 29.87
C SER A 12 7.74 -8.24 29.73
N GLY A 13 7.22 -7.71 28.63
CA GLY A 13 6.97 -6.26 28.48
C GLY A 13 6.03 -5.67 29.56
N TYR A 14 5.26 -6.52 30.27
CA TYR A 14 4.45 -6.08 31.41
C TYR A 14 5.26 -5.70 32.64
N VAL A 15 6.51 -6.14 32.78
CA VAL A 15 7.40 -5.66 33.85
C VAL A 15 7.59 -4.14 33.75
N THR A 16 7.76 -3.59 32.55
CA THR A 16 7.84 -2.14 32.34
C THR A 16 6.58 -1.42 32.81
N ASN A 17 5.41 -2.03 32.55
CA ASN A 17 4.15 -1.47 33.03
C ASN A 17 4.03 -1.58 34.56
N SER A 18 4.47 -2.67 35.18
CA SER A 18 4.49 -2.82 36.65
C SER A 18 5.40 -1.78 37.30
N CYS A 19 6.57 -1.50 36.74
CA CYS A 19 7.45 -0.43 37.23
C CYS A 19 6.78 0.95 37.08
N ARG A 20 6.10 1.21 35.99
CA ARG A 20 5.38 2.47 35.79
C ARG A 20 4.23 2.63 36.76
N TRP A 21 3.45 1.57 37.00
CA TRP A 21 2.38 1.55 38.00
C TRP A 21 2.92 1.81 39.40
N ASN A 22 3.97 1.10 39.79
CA ASN A 22 4.56 1.28 41.11
C ASN A 22 5.11 2.70 41.31
N ARG A 23 5.65 3.33 40.26
CA ARG A 23 6.10 4.73 40.33
C ARG A 23 4.95 5.68 40.63
N LEU A 24 3.80 5.52 39.96
CA LEU A 24 2.61 6.31 40.24
C LEU A 24 2.11 6.12 41.68
N LEU A 25 2.10 4.87 42.16
CA LEU A 25 1.73 4.57 43.56
C LEU A 25 2.71 5.16 44.59
N LEU A 26 4.01 5.23 44.23
CA LEU A 26 5.02 5.89 45.08
C LEU A 26 4.81 7.40 45.16
N GLU A 27 4.40 8.05 44.05
CA GLU A 27 4.02 9.46 44.02
C GLU A 27 2.84 9.75 44.95
N ASP A 28 1.91 8.79 45.10
CA ASP A 28 0.77 8.84 46.01
C ASP A 28 1.10 8.33 47.43
N GLY A 29 2.35 7.96 47.70
CA GLY A 29 2.79 7.48 49.04
C GLY A 29 2.40 6.05 49.38
N ILE A 30 1.89 5.25 48.44
CA ILE A 30 1.41 3.86 48.63
C ILE A 30 2.19 2.83 47.79
N GLY A 31 3.29 3.23 47.14
CA GLY A 31 4.11 2.33 46.35
C GLY A 31 4.96 1.37 47.17
N PHE A 32 5.42 0.32 46.53
CA PHE A 32 6.27 -0.71 47.16
C PHE A 32 7.70 -0.58 46.66
N GLN A 33 8.65 -0.94 47.52
CA GLN A 33 10.02 -1.16 47.10
C GLN A 33 10.07 -2.43 46.25
N LEU A 34 10.40 -2.30 44.95
CA LEU A 34 10.55 -3.43 44.07
C LEU A 34 12.00 -3.91 44.04
N TYR A 35 12.18 -5.22 44.14
CA TYR A 35 13.48 -5.85 43.99
C TYR A 35 13.91 -5.89 42.54
N PRO A 36 15.22 -5.87 42.25
CA PRO A 36 15.72 -6.03 40.91
C PRO A 36 15.37 -7.39 40.32
N ILE A 37 15.24 -7.45 39.00
CA ILE A 37 14.98 -8.68 38.25
C ILE A 37 16.32 -9.25 37.79
N LEU A 38 16.51 -10.54 37.96
CA LEU A 38 17.61 -11.25 37.35
C LEU A 38 17.23 -11.63 35.90
N ARG A 39 17.87 -11.03 34.92
CA ARG A 39 17.69 -11.36 33.50
C ARG A 39 18.65 -12.47 33.09
N LEU A 40 18.07 -13.53 32.51
CA LEU A 40 18.79 -14.65 31.97
C LEU A 40 18.89 -14.52 30.44
N GLY A 41 20.07 -14.27 29.92
CA GLY A 41 20.39 -14.31 28.50
C GLY A 41 20.85 -15.72 28.12
N VAL A 42 20.16 -16.35 27.17
CA VAL A 42 20.53 -17.67 26.63
C VAL A 42 20.83 -17.55 25.14
N ARG A 43 21.73 -18.41 24.64
CA ARG A 43 22.21 -18.38 23.25
C ARG A 43 22.12 -19.78 22.62
N PRO A 44 20.89 -20.36 22.51
CA PRO A 44 20.73 -21.76 22.08
C PRO A 44 21.25 -22.06 20.67
N LEU A 45 21.16 -21.13 19.73
CA LEU A 45 21.67 -21.34 18.38
C LEU A 45 23.21 -21.31 18.31
N ASP A 46 23.88 -20.63 19.25
CA ASP A 46 25.34 -20.57 19.31
C ASP A 46 25.97 -21.86 19.87
N THR A 47 25.17 -22.69 20.50
CA THR A 47 25.61 -23.96 21.10
C THR A 47 24.95 -25.19 20.47
N ILE A 48 24.05 -25.01 19.48
CA ILE A 48 23.22 -26.08 18.89
C ILE A 48 24.10 -27.18 18.22
N GLY A 49 25.32 -26.85 17.78
CA GLY A 49 26.24 -27.81 17.20
C GLY A 49 26.57 -29.01 18.08
N SER A 50 26.51 -28.82 19.43
CA SER A 50 26.71 -29.89 20.42
C SER A 50 25.58 -30.94 20.43
N ALA A 51 24.40 -30.64 19.87
CA ALA A 51 23.32 -31.61 19.72
C ALA A 51 23.63 -32.74 18.73
N GLY A 52 24.63 -32.56 17.84
CA GLY A 52 25.19 -33.62 16.97
C GLY A 52 24.22 -34.17 15.91
N GLY A 53 23.06 -33.51 15.71
CA GLY A 53 21.98 -33.97 14.83
C GLY A 53 21.89 -33.28 13.49
N CYS A 54 20.94 -33.77 12.65
CA CYS A 54 20.51 -33.09 11.43
C CYS A 54 19.06 -32.66 11.55
N PHE A 55 18.76 -31.44 11.11
CA PHE A 55 17.41 -30.87 11.12
C PHE A 55 16.86 -30.88 9.70
N ARG A 56 15.57 -31.26 9.57
CA ARG A 56 14.79 -30.98 8.39
C ARG A 56 14.16 -29.61 8.56
N LEU A 57 14.56 -28.68 7.72
CA LEU A 57 14.12 -27.30 7.82
C LEU A 57 12.76 -27.10 7.10
N PRO A 58 11.87 -26.27 7.64
CA PRO A 58 10.72 -25.78 6.90
C PRO A 58 11.18 -24.93 5.69
N GLU A 59 10.30 -24.79 4.69
CA GLU A 59 10.62 -24.22 3.38
C GLU A 59 11.36 -22.86 3.45
N HIS A 60 10.90 -21.94 4.31
CA HIS A 60 11.51 -20.60 4.45
C HIS A 60 12.95 -20.68 5.01
N LEU A 61 13.22 -21.58 5.96
CA LEU A 61 14.58 -21.79 6.48
C LEU A 61 15.42 -22.57 5.48
N ALA A 62 14.85 -23.58 4.81
CA ALA A 62 15.53 -24.33 3.75
C ALA A 62 16.03 -23.41 2.64
N ALA A 63 15.23 -22.42 2.25
CA ALA A 63 15.62 -21.39 1.28
C ALA A 63 16.77 -20.51 1.79
N ALA A 64 16.77 -20.16 3.09
CA ALA A 64 17.79 -19.31 3.70
C ALA A 64 19.15 -20.07 3.86
N PHE A 65 19.10 -21.38 4.18
CA PHE A 65 20.29 -22.20 4.34
C PHE A 65 20.72 -22.93 3.04
N GLY A 66 19.96 -22.76 1.95
CA GLY A 66 20.24 -23.37 0.64
C GLY A 66 20.03 -24.89 0.58
N ARG A 67 19.44 -25.51 1.61
CA ARG A 67 19.21 -26.97 1.69
C ARG A 67 18.10 -27.32 2.70
N GLU A 68 17.36 -28.39 2.39
CA GLU A 68 16.26 -28.87 3.24
C GLU A 68 16.75 -29.54 4.54
N ARG A 69 17.93 -30.17 4.49
CA ARG A 69 18.52 -30.85 5.65
C ARG A 69 19.88 -30.22 5.96
N VAL A 70 20.05 -29.83 7.21
CA VAL A 70 21.27 -29.19 7.70
C VAL A 70 21.75 -29.87 8.99
N SER A 71 23.06 -29.96 9.20
CA SER A 71 23.58 -30.37 10.49
C SER A 71 23.42 -29.28 11.53
N ALA A 72 23.35 -29.65 12.80
CA ALA A 72 23.32 -28.72 13.92
C ALA A 72 24.49 -27.72 13.85
N GLU A 73 25.69 -28.17 13.51
CA GLU A 73 26.86 -27.33 13.30
C GLU A 73 26.67 -26.31 12.17
N SER A 74 26.06 -26.73 11.05
CA SER A 74 25.75 -25.80 9.95
C SER A 74 24.74 -24.71 10.36
N VAL A 75 23.77 -25.04 11.25
CA VAL A 75 22.85 -24.05 11.82
C VAL A 75 23.60 -23.09 12.72
N GLN A 76 24.43 -23.61 13.63
CA GLN A 76 25.26 -22.80 14.54
C GLN A 76 26.11 -21.78 13.79
N ASN A 77 26.77 -22.21 12.72
CA ASN A 77 27.69 -21.37 11.96
C ASN A 77 26.97 -20.41 10.98
N GLY A 78 25.77 -20.79 10.51
CA GLY A 78 25.07 -20.07 9.42
C GLY A 78 23.90 -19.17 9.84
N TRP A 79 23.35 -19.31 11.03
CA TRP A 79 22.12 -18.63 11.40
C TRP A 79 22.23 -17.09 11.37
N ARG A 80 23.37 -16.53 11.79
CA ARG A 80 23.56 -15.07 11.75
C ARG A 80 23.59 -14.53 10.33
N GLU A 81 24.26 -15.21 9.41
CA GLU A 81 24.28 -14.81 8.01
C GLU A 81 22.90 -14.96 7.36
N ALA A 82 22.13 -16.00 7.70
CA ALA A 82 20.75 -16.16 7.26
C ALA A 82 19.87 -14.98 7.72
N VAL A 83 20.03 -14.54 8.96
CA VAL A 83 19.32 -13.36 9.51
C VAL A 83 19.73 -12.09 8.76
N LEU A 84 21.04 -11.84 8.62
CA LEU A 84 21.56 -10.62 7.97
C LEU A 84 21.17 -10.55 6.50
N SER A 85 21.26 -11.66 5.78
CA SER A 85 20.85 -11.77 4.37
C SER A 85 19.36 -11.52 4.22
N SER A 86 18.54 -12.13 5.08
CA SER A 86 17.08 -11.92 5.06
C SER A 86 16.69 -10.47 5.37
N ARG A 87 17.36 -9.83 6.32
CA ARG A 87 17.13 -8.40 6.63
C ARG A 87 17.54 -7.48 5.48
N ARG A 88 18.65 -7.76 4.80
CA ARG A 88 19.08 -7.03 3.59
C ARG A 88 18.03 -7.16 2.49
N GLU A 89 17.58 -8.37 2.19
CA GLU A 89 16.54 -8.60 1.16
C GLU A 89 15.21 -7.95 1.53
N LEU A 90 14.79 -7.96 2.81
CA LEU A 90 13.61 -7.25 3.28
C LEU A 90 13.71 -5.74 3.04
N ALA A 91 14.88 -5.15 3.28
CA ALA A 91 15.11 -3.73 3.01
C ALA A 91 14.99 -3.42 1.51
N GLU A 92 15.60 -4.24 0.64
CA GLU A 92 15.47 -4.11 -0.81
C GLU A 92 14.01 -4.20 -1.28
N ILE A 93 13.23 -5.17 -0.75
CA ILE A 93 11.81 -5.33 -1.11
C ILE A 93 10.97 -4.14 -0.66
N ARG A 94 11.30 -3.50 0.46
CA ARG A 94 10.60 -2.29 0.95
C ARG A 94 10.74 -1.11 -0.01
N GLU A 95 11.87 -0.99 -0.70
CA GLU A 95 12.11 0.05 -1.70
C GLU A 95 11.36 -0.19 -3.02
N LEU A 96 10.90 -1.41 -3.29
CA LEU A 96 10.16 -1.73 -4.51
C LEU A 96 8.74 -1.17 -4.43
N ARG A 97 8.40 -0.25 -5.34
CA ARG A 97 7.07 0.35 -5.41
C ARG A 97 6.21 -0.29 -6.49
N GLY A 98 5.14 -0.97 -6.04
CA GLY A 98 4.11 -1.55 -6.89
C GLY A 98 4.51 -2.85 -7.60
N SER A 99 3.49 -3.53 -8.14
CA SER A 99 3.58 -4.86 -8.75
C SER A 99 4.59 -4.94 -9.91
N GLY A 100 4.73 -3.86 -10.69
CA GLY A 100 5.67 -3.84 -11.81
C GLY A 100 7.14 -3.88 -11.39
N ALA A 101 7.50 -3.25 -10.28
CA ALA A 101 8.86 -3.31 -9.73
C ALA A 101 9.19 -4.71 -9.19
N TRP A 102 8.21 -5.35 -8.56
CA TRP A 102 8.33 -6.73 -8.09
C TRP A 102 8.48 -7.72 -9.25
N LEU A 103 7.60 -7.64 -10.26
CA LEU A 103 7.69 -8.49 -11.44
C LEU A 103 9.04 -8.34 -12.16
N ARG A 104 9.56 -7.12 -12.28
CA ARG A 104 10.88 -6.86 -12.86
C ARG A 104 12.00 -7.56 -12.07
N ARG A 105 11.93 -7.55 -10.74
CA ARG A 105 12.89 -8.27 -9.89
C ARG A 105 12.81 -9.78 -10.10
N GLU A 106 11.58 -10.33 -10.14
CA GLU A 106 11.37 -11.76 -10.34
C GLU A 106 11.77 -12.22 -11.77
N ALA A 107 11.59 -11.35 -12.76
CA ALA A 107 11.95 -11.61 -14.16
C ALA A 107 13.43 -12.06 -14.35
N SER A 108 14.35 -11.54 -13.50
CA SER A 108 15.76 -11.95 -13.53
C SER A 108 16.02 -13.38 -13.02
N ARG A 109 15.00 -14.06 -12.46
CA ARG A 109 15.15 -15.37 -11.80
C ARG A 109 14.75 -16.56 -12.70
N SER A 110 13.86 -16.35 -13.65
CA SER A 110 13.41 -17.41 -14.56
C SER A 110 12.79 -16.84 -15.84
N GLU A 111 12.84 -17.63 -16.94
CA GLU A 111 12.20 -17.28 -18.21
C GLU A 111 10.67 -17.12 -18.08
N SER A 112 10.02 -17.95 -17.26
CA SER A 112 8.58 -17.83 -17.00
C SER A 112 8.23 -16.52 -16.33
N ALA A 113 9.01 -16.06 -15.35
CA ALA A 113 8.81 -14.78 -14.70
C ALA A 113 9.11 -13.59 -15.64
N GLN A 114 10.08 -13.73 -16.54
CA GLN A 114 10.33 -12.75 -17.60
C GLN A 114 9.14 -12.63 -18.55
N ALA A 115 8.55 -13.74 -18.96
CA ALA A 115 7.37 -13.73 -19.83
C ALA A 115 6.17 -13.04 -19.15
N GLU A 116 5.92 -13.29 -17.87
CA GLU A 116 4.88 -12.61 -17.09
C GLU A 116 5.13 -11.09 -16.98
N TYR A 117 6.37 -10.68 -16.81
CA TYR A 117 6.75 -9.27 -16.79
C TYR A 117 6.53 -8.58 -18.13
N ASP A 118 6.91 -9.22 -19.24
CA ASP A 118 6.72 -8.69 -20.57
C ASP A 118 5.23 -8.58 -20.93
N GLU A 119 4.42 -9.57 -20.57
CA GLU A 119 2.96 -9.52 -20.68
C GLU A 119 2.39 -8.34 -19.91
N TYR A 120 2.79 -8.17 -18.64
CA TYR A 120 2.37 -7.05 -17.78
C TYR A 120 2.71 -5.70 -18.40
N LEU A 121 3.93 -5.53 -18.93
CA LEU A 121 4.35 -4.28 -19.58
C LEU A 121 3.52 -3.98 -20.83
N ASN A 122 3.24 -5.01 -21.66
CA ASN A 122 2.42 -4.87 -22.85
C ASN A 122 0.99 -4.42 -22.50
N LEU A 123 0.35 -5.11 -21.56
CA LEU A 123 -1.00 -4.76 -21.10
C LEU A 123 -1.05 -3.35 -20.51
N ARG A 124 -0.06 -2.96 -19.69
CA ARG A 124 0.06 -1.61 -19.15
C ARG A 124 0.22 -0.54 -20.23
N LYS A 125 0.98 -0.82 -21.29
CA LYS A 125 1.14 0.06 -22.46
C LYS A 125 -0.20 0.24 -23.19
N GLN A 126 -0.95 -0.84 -23.38
CA GLN A 126 -2.26 -0.80 -24.03
C GLN A 126 -3.29 -0.03 -23.19
N ARG A 127 -3.33 -0.26 -21.87
CA ARG A 127 -4.15 0.50 -20.93
C ARG A 127 -3.87 2.00 -21.01
N ARG A 128 -2.59 2.39 -21.03
CA ARG A 128 -2.19 3.80 -21.20
C ARG A 128 -2.67 4.39 -22.53
N LYS A 129 -2.55 3.64 -23.64
CA LYS A 129 -3.07 4.08 -24.95
C LYS A 129 -4.58 4.33 -24.92
N ASN A 130 -5.36 3.41 -24.32
CA ASN A 130 -6.80 3.56 -24.20
C ASN A 130 -7.18 4.73 -23.26
N GLY A 131 -6.44 4.93 -22.18
CA GLY A 131 -6.60 6.09 -21.29
C GLY A 131 -6.38 7.41 -22.02
N ILE A 132 -5.35 7.52 -22.87
CA ILE A 132 -5.09 8.71 -23.70
C ILE A 132 -6.23 8.93 -24.70
N ARG A 133 -6.74 7.87 -25.34
CA ARG A 133 -7.88 7.98 -26.29
C ARG A 133 -9.15 8.51 -25.61
N ILE A 134 -9.48 7.98 -24.43
CA ILE A 134 -10.63 8.44 -23.64
C ILE A 134 -10.43 9.89 -23.19
N TRP A 135 -9.23 10.24 -22.72
CA TRP A 135 -8.91 11.62 -22.34
C TRP A 135 -9.08 12.61 -23.51
N ALA A 136 -8.57 12.26 -24.70
CA ALA A 136 -8.71 13.08 -25.89
C ALA A 136 -10.19 13.30 -26.27
N LEU A 137 -11.02 12.23 -26.23
CA LEU A 137 -12.46 12.33 -26.45
C LEU A 137 -13.16 13.21 -25.41
N ASN A 138 -12.73 13.16 -24.15
CA ASN A 138 -13.27 14.03 -23.11
C ASN A 138 -12.90 15.51 -23.33
N GLN A 139 -11.68 15.81 -23.81
CA GLN A 139 -11.29 17.18 -24.15
C GLN A 139 -12.10 17.72 -25.35
N LEU A 140 -12.27 16.89 -26.40
CA LEU A 140 -13.13 17.25 -27.53
C LEU A 140 -14.56 17.51 -27.09
N SER A 141 -15.13 16.66 -26.23
CA SER A 141 -16.49 16.85 -25.69
C SER A 141 -16.63 18.17 -24.93
N ARG A 142 -15.65 18.54 -24.11
CA ARG A 142 -15.65 19.82 -23.36
C ARG A 142 -15.67 21.01 -24.32
N ARG A 143 -14.77 21.02 -25.32
CA ARG A 143 -14.74 22.11 -26.32
C ARG A 143 -16.05 22.25 -27.06
N GLN A 144 -16.67 21.14 -27.51
CA GLN A 144 -17.96 21.16 -28.21
C GLN A 144 -19.09 21.67 -27.30
N LEU A 145 -19.08 21.34 -26.02
CA LEU A 145 -20.06 21.84 -25.04
C LEU A 145 -19.89 23.35 -24.78
N GLU A 146 -18.67 23.85 -24.69
CA GLU A 146 -18.37 25.28 -24.55
C GLU A 146 -18.89 26.05 -25.79
N SER A 147 -18.55 25.57 -26.99
CA SER A 147 -19.06 26.18 -28.25
C SER A 147 -20.59 26.13 -28.34
N LEU A 148 -21.21 25.03 -27.93
CA LEU A 148 -22.66 24.91 -27.92
C LEU A 148 -23.32 25.90 -26.94
N LYS A 149 -22.70 26.11 -25.78
CA LYS A 149 -23.17 27.09 -24.79
C LYS A 149 -23.10 28.51 -25.36
N GLU A 150 -22.03 28.85 -26.05
CA GLU A 150 -21.85 30.15 -26.68
C GLU A 150 -22.86 30.38 -27.81
N VAL A 151 -23.03 29.41 -28.73
CA VAL A 151 -24.03 29.49 -29.79
C VAL A 151 -25.46 29.65 -29.21
N ARG A 152 -25.81 28.94 -28.15
CA ARG A 152 -27.10 29.09 -27.47
C ARG A 152 -27.30 30.48 -26.85
N SER A 153 -26.23 31.05 -26.27
CA SER A 153 -26.29 32.44 -25.76
C SER A 153 -26.57 33.41 -26.89
N GLN A 154 -25.88 33.30 -28.02
CA GLN A 154 -26.08 34.13 -29.18
C GLN A 154 -27.50 33.99 -29.74
N ILE A 155 -28.06 32.77 -29.80
CA ILE A 155 -29.47 32.56 -30.21
C ILE A 155 -30.42 33.32 -29.29
N ASN A 156 -30.24 33.18 -27.98
CA ASN A 156 -31.10 33.84 -26.98
C ASN A 156 -31.03 35.37 -27.07
N GLU A 157 -29.84 35.93 -27.25
CA GLU A 157 -29.62 37.37 -27.44
C GLU A 157 -30.31 37.87 -28.71
N MET A 158 -30.17 37.19 -29.84
CA MET A 158 -30.80 37.53 -31.10
C MET A 158 -32.31 37.37 -31.07
N GLU A 159 -32.84 36.34 -30.39
CA GLU A 159 -34.27 36.19 -30.22
C GLU A 159 -34.84 37.35 -29.36
N ALA A 160 -34.12 37.78 -28.33
CA ALA A 160 -34.49 38.91 -27.49
C ALA A 160 -34.48 40.24 -28.31
N GLU A 161 -33.47 40.44 -29.16
CA GLU A 161 -33.38 41.60 -30.07
C GLU A 161 -34.50 41.59 -31.13
N LYS A 162 -34.75 40.46 -31.77
CA LYS A 162 -35.86 40.28 -32.71
C LYS A 162 -37.18 40.60 -32.00
N GLY A 163 -37.37 40.16 -30.75
CA GLY A 163 -38.57 40.44 -29.95
C GLY A 163 -38.70 41.92 -29.62
N ARG A 164 -37.63 42.65 -29.33
CA ARG A 164 -37.63 44.10 -29.12
C ARG A 164 -37.97 44.82 -30.43
N HIS A 165 -37.29 44.49 -31.52
CA HIS A 165 -37.57 45.08 -32.82
C HIS A 165 -39.00 44.86 -33.28
N PHE A 166 -39.58 43.69 -33.07
CA PHE A 166 -40.99 43.41 -33.32
C PHE A 166 -41.94 44.37 -32.56
N ARG A 167 -41.70 44.51 -31.26
CA ARG A 167 -42.55 45.38 -30.39
C ARG A 167 -42.42 46.86 -30.73
N GLU A 168 -41.22 47.32 -31.09
CA GLU A 168 -40.94 48.74 -31.28
C GLU A 168 -41.23 49.21 -32.71
N SER A 169 -40.95 48.36 -33.72
CA SER A 169 -40.96 48.79 -35.14
C SER A 169 -42.09 48.16 -35.96
N ILE A 170 -42.55 46.96 -35.60
CA ILE A 170 -43.52 46.22 -36.43
C ILE A 170 -44.93 46.29 -35.84
N LEU A 171 -45.10 45.98 -34.53
CA LEU A 171 -46.38 45.90 -33.89
C LEU A 171 -47.18 47.21 -33.96
N PRO A 172 -46.62 48.42 -33.77
CA PRO A 172 -47.38 49.70 -33.90
C PRO A 172 -47.91 49.93 -35.30
N LYS A 173 -47.11 49.60 -36.34
CA LYS A 173 -47.51 49.75 -37.73
C LYS A 173 -48.52 48.70 -38.17
N GLN A 174 -48.41 47.49 -37.70
CA GLN A 174 -49.36 46.41 -37.91
C GLN A 174 -50.72 46.73 -37.28
N SER A 175 -50.74 47.31 -36.07
CA SER A 175 -51.98 47.72 -35.39
C SER A 175 -52.71 48.90 -36.04
N LEU A 176 -51.98 49.72 -36.80
CA LEU A 176 -52.54 50.82 -37.58
C LEU A 176 -52.97 50.37 -39.01
N GLY A 177 -52.87 49.09 -39.34
CA GLY A 177 -53.26 48.57 -40.65
C GLY A 177 -52.30 48.95 -41.79
N ALA A 178 -51.03 49.25 -41.50
CA ALA A 178 -50.05 49.65 -42.50
C ALA A 178 -49.83 48.54 -43.51
N ASP A 179 -49.77 48.89 -44.81
CA ASP A 179 -49.43 47.97 -45.87
C ASP A 179 -47.94 48.14 -46.23
N ALA A 180 -47.17 47.04 -46.20
CA ALA A 180 -45.75 47.01 -46.53
C ALA A 180 -45.46 47.39 -47.97
N ALA A 181 -46.45 47.31 -48.88
CA ALA A 181 -46.31 47.74 -50.26
C ALA A 181 -46.32 49.28 -50.39
N VAL A 182 -46.92 50.00 -49.43
CA VAL A 182 -47.08 51.45 -49.41
C VAL A 182 -46.20 52.14 -48.38
N ASP A 183 -46.06 51.53 -47.18
CA ASP A 183 -45.23 52.07 -46.11
C ASP A 183 -43.78 51.52 -46.17
N SER A 184 -42.86 52.34 -46.73
CA SER A 184 -41.45 51.97 -46.89
C SER A 184 -40.75 51.65 -45.56
N GLU A 185 -41.11 52.29 -44.45
CA GLU A 185 -40.55 52.05 -43.14
C GLU A 185 -41.05 50.72 -42.56
N TYR A 186 -42.31 50.35 -42.82
CA TYR A 186 -42.84 49.04 -42.44
C TYR A 186 -42.14 47.90 -43.23
N ALA A 187 -41.97 48.08 -44.56
CA ALA A 187 -41.21 47.13 -45.38
C ALA A 187 -39.76 46.94 -44.93
N LYS A 188 -39.09 48.03 -44.52
CA LYS A 188 -37.75 47.98 -43.95
C LYS A 188 -37.72 47.20 -42.62
N ALA A 189 -38.68 47.44 -41.73
CA ALA A 189 -38.78 46.71 -40.45
C ALA A 189 -38.96 45.20 -40.65
N LEU A 190 -39.81 44.80 -41.63
CA LEU A 190 -39.99 43.38 -41.98
C LEU A 190 -38.72 42.74 -42.58
N ARG A 191 -37.93 43.48 -43.38
CA ARG A 191 -36.62 42.98 -43.85
C ARG A 191 -35.65 42.72 -42.72
N VAL A 192 -35.54 43.66 -41.77
CA VAL A 192 -34.67 43.48 -40.59
C VAL A 192 -35.10 42.25 -39.80
N ARG A 193 -36.40 42.04 -39.60
CA ARG A 193 -36.90 40.82 -38.96
C ARG A 193 -36.50 39.56 -39.70
N SER A 194 -36.60 39.53 -41.04
CA SER A 194 -36.19 38.40 -41.87
C SER A 194 -34.68 38.13 -41.77
N GLU A 195 -33.86 39.18 -41.62
CA GLU A 195 -32.41 39.03 -41.34
C GLU A 195 -32.13 38.38 -40.02
N TYR A 196 -32.85 38.76 -38.94
CA TYR A 196 -32.78 38.08 -37.65
C TYR A 196 -33.15 36.60 -37.76
N GLU A 197 -34.26 36.28 -38.45
CA GLU A 197 -34.72 34.90 -38.64
C GLU A 197 -33.67 34.05 -39.40
N THR A 198 -33.06 34.63 -40.43
CA THR A 198 -32.00 33.98 -41.20
C THR A 198 -30.76 33.71 -40.34
N ARG A 199 -30.32 34.68 -39.53
CA ARG A 199 -29.18 34.55 -38.65
C ARG A 199 -29.43 33.52 -37.56
N ILE A 200 -30.60 33.56 -36.90
CA ILE A 200 -31.01 32.59 -35.91
C ILE A 200 -31.08 31.18 -36.49
N GLY A 201 -31.57 31.03 -37.74
CA GLY A 201 -31.57 29.77 -38.46
C GLY A 201 -30.18 29.19 -38.60
N ARG A 202 -29.20 29.96 -39.07
CA ARG A 202 -27.79 29.52 -39.18
C ARG A 202 -27.21 29.14 -37.83
N LEU A 203 -27.48 29.86 -36.77
CA LEU A 203 -26.99 29.50 -35.41
C LEU A 203 -27.62 28.20 -34.93
N ARG A 204 -28.91 27.96 -35.20
CA ARG A 204 -29.57 26.69 -34.87
C ARG A 204 -29.01 25.51 -35.62
N ASP A 205 -28.68 25.71 -36.91
CA ASP A 205 -27.99 24.67 -37.72
C ASP A 205 -26.62 24.34 -37.13
N CYS A 206 -25.84 25.38 -36.79
CA CYS A 206 -24.54 25.18 -36.09
C CYS A 206 -24.70 24.45 -34.75
N ALA A 207 -25.71 24.80 -33.94
CA ALA A 207 -26.02 24.09 -32.70
C ALA A 207 -26.38 22.60 -32.97
N GLY A 208 -27.12 22.33 -34.05
CA GLY A 208 -27.43 20.97 -34.49
C GLY A 208 -26.19 20.15 -34.86
N GLU A 209 -25.24 20.73 -35.59
CA GLU A 209 -23.96 20.09 -35.93
C GLU A 209 -23.12 19.80 -34.68
N LEU A 210 -23.05 20.75 -33.73
CA LEU A 210 -22.34 20.56 -32.47
C LEU A 210 -22.95 19.41 -31.64
N LEU A 211 -24.26 19.29 -31.57
CA LEU A 211 -24.97 18.18 -30.90
C LEU A 211 -24.71 16.85 -31.63
N GLY A 212 -24.68 16.83 -32.96
CA GLY A 212 -24.30 15.65 -33.74
C GLY A 212 -22.87 15.18 -33.42
N ASN A 213 -21.93 16.11 -33.35
CA ASN A 213 -20.55 15.83 -32.97
C ASN A 213 -20.45 15.26 -31.54
N LEU A 214 -21.17 15.83 -30.58
CA LEU A 214 -21.24 15.31 -29.23
C LEU A 214 -21.79 13.88 -29.17
N ALA A 215 -22.81 13.57 -29.96
CA ALA A 215 -23.37 12.22 -30.05
C ALA A 215 -22.35 11.22 -30.59
N VAL A 216 -21.58 11.58 -31.62
CA VAL A 216 -20.50 10.77 -32.19
C VAL A 216 -19.39 10.54 -31.15
N ILE A 217 -18.94 11.59 -30.45
CA ILE A 217 -17.94 11.48 -29.38
C ILE A 217 -18.44 10.53 -28.29
N SER A 218 -19.68 10.69 -27.85
CA SER A 218 -20.29 9.82 -26.84
C SER A 218 -20.35 8.37 -27.28
N LYS A 219 -20.75 8.10 -28.52
CA LYS A 219 -20.78 6.75 -29.11
C LYS A 219 -19.40 6.12 -29.13
N ARG A 220 -18.37 6.86 -29.58
CA ARG A 220 -16.95 6.38 -29.61
C ARG A 220 -16.45 6.08 -28.20
N ARG A 221 -16.73 6.94 -27.23
CA ARG A 221 -16.35 6.71 -25.83
C ARG A 221 -17.03 5.50 -25.23
N LYS A 222 -18.33 5.30 -25.52
CA LYS A 222 -19.06 4.11 -25.10
C LYS A 222 -18.49 2.84 -25.73
N ALA A 223 -18.17 2.86 -27.02
CA ALA A 223 -17.55 1.73 -27.72
C ALA A 223 -16.24 1.30 -27.08
N ILE A 224 -15.34 2.24 -26.73
CA ILE A 224 -14.09 1.92 -26.04
C ILE A 224 -14.35 1.29 -24.65
N LYS A 225 -15.35 1.79 -23.92
CA LYS A 225 -15.67 1.27 -22.58
C LYS A 225 -16.37 -0.09 -22.59
N SER A 226 -17.12 -0.40 -23.64
CA SER A 226 -17.85 -1.66 -23.82
C SER A 226 -17.10 -2.69 -24.65
N ASP A 227 -15.86 -2.42 -25.03
CA ASP A 227 -15.00 -3.33 -25.78
C ASP A 227 -14.58 -4.49 -24.86
N SER A 228 -15.03 -5.72 -25.23
CA SER A 228 -14.75 -6.92 -24.43
C SER A 228 -13.26 -7.25 -24.36
N GLU A 229 -12.51 -7.00 -25.43
CA GLU A 229 -11.06 -7.22 -25.43
C GLU A 229 -10.34 -6.26 -24.47
N ILE A 230 -10.81 -5.01 -24.35
CA ILE A 230 -10.26 -4.06 -23.38
C ILE A 230 -10.59 -4.54 -21.96
N ALA A 231 -11.81 -4.99 -21.71
CA ALA A 231 -12.22 -5.51 -20.41
C ALA A 231 -11.41 -6.75 -20.02
N GLU A 232 -11.22 -7.71 -20.92
CA GLU A 232 -10.40 -8.91 -20.70
C GLU A 232 -8.94 -8.57 -20.38
N ARG A 233 -8.36 -7.59 -21.09
CA ARG A 233 -6.99 -7.11 -20.84
C ARG A 233 -6.86 -6.43 -19.46
N GLU A 234 -7.88 -5.68 -19.05
CA GLU A 234 -7.89 -5.08 -17.69
C GLU A 234 -7.99 -6.15 -16.60
N VAL A 235 -8.82 -7.18 -16.78
CA VAL A 235 -8.90 -8.33 -15.87
C VAL A 235 -7.54 -9.03 -15.80
N ARG A 236 -6.95 -9.33 -16.97
CA ARG A 236 -5.65 -10.00 -17.02
C ARG A 236 -4.53 -9.19 -16.36
N LEU A 237 -4.50 -7.86 -16.56
CA LEU A 237 -3.57 -6.97 -15.90
C LEU A 237 -3.76 -6.97 -14.37
N ALA A 238 -5.00 -6.99 -13.90
CA ALA A 238 -5.31 -7.08 -12.48
C ALA A 238 -4.89 -8.43 -11.86
N GLU A 239 -5.08 -9.53 -12.58
CA GLU A 239 -4.63 -10.87 -12.18
C GLU A 239 -3.10 -10.93 -12.00
N LEU A 240 -2.34 -10.45 -13.01
CA LEU A 240 -0.88 -10.40 -12.93
C LEU A 240 -0.40 -9.53 -11.77
N ALA A 241 -1.02 -8.37 -11.57
CA ALA A 241 -0.71 -7.49 -10.46
C ALA A 241 -1.04 -8.14 -9.10
N GLY A 242 -2.19 -8.80 -8.97
CA GLY A 242 -2.59 -9.52 -7.77
C GLY A 242 -1.66 -10.71 -7.46
N LYS A 243 -1.30 -11.49 -8.49
CA LYS A 243 -0.31 -12.59 -8.36
C LYS A 243 1.05 -12.07 -7.88
N ALA A 244 1.51 -10.96 -8.46
CA ALA A 244 2.76 -10.32 -8.07
C ALA A 244 2.75 -9.86 -6.60
N GLU A 245 1.68 -9.21 -6.15
CA GLU A 245 1.55 -8.77 -4.75
C GLU A 245 1.49 -9.96 -3.78
N LEU A 246 0.75 -11.03 -4.12
CA LEU A 246 0.71 -12.23 -3.30
C LEU A 246 2.08 -12.91 -3.20
N SER A 247 2.83 -13.00 -4.31
CA SER A 247 4.19 -13.54 -4.33
C SER A 247 5.12 -12.68 -3.47
N ARG A 248 5.04 -11.35 -3.58
CA ARG A 248 5.79 -10.40 -2.75
C ARG A 248 5.51 -10.60 -1.27
N TRP A 249 4.24 -10.71 -0.87
CA TRP A 249 3.85 -10.93 0.51
C TRP A 249 4.35 -12.25 1.07
N ARG A 250 4.29 -13.32 0.28
CA ARG A 250 4.84 -14.62 0.66
C ARG A 250 6.34 -14.50 0.92
N ARG A 251 7.09 -13.86 0.02
CA ARG A 251 8.53 -13.66 0.20
C ARG A 251 8.86 -12.80 1.42
N VAL A 252 8.14 -11.71 1.65
CA VAL A 252 8.30 -10.86 2.84
C VAL A 252 8.05 -11.66 4.12
N ARG A 253 6.97 -12.45 4.16
CA ARG A 253 6.65 -13.33 5.29
C ARG A 253 7.79 -14.31 5.56
N ASP A 254 8.27 -14.99 4.53
CA ASP A 254 9.29 -16.02 4.67
C ASP A 254 10.63 -15.43 5.17
N LEU A 255 11.04 -14.31 4.62
CA LEU A 255 12.22 -13.57 5.07
C LEU A 255 12.07 -13.06 6.51
N TRP A 256 10.88 -12.59 6.87
CA TRP A 256 10.61 -12.13 8.24
C TRP A 256 10.65 -13.29 9.23
N LEU A 257 10.09 -14.45 8.87
CA LEU A 257 10.16 -15.66 9.70
C LEU A 257 11.62 -16.12 9.91
N VAL A 258 12.48 -15.99 8.91
CA VAL A 258 13.92 -16.26 9.08
C VAL A 258 14.56 -15.21 9.98
N ALA A 259 14.41 -13.93 9.65
CA ALA A 259 15.11 -12.85 10.32
C ALA A 259 14.72 -12.72 11.80
N GLU A 260 13.43 -12.68 12.09
CA GLU A 260 12.93 -12.48 13.46
C GLU A 260 12.73 -13.81 14.19
N GLY A 261 12.38 -14.89 13.47
CA GLY A 261 12.19 -16.20 14.05
C GLY A 261 13.50 -16.76 14.65
N LEU A 262 14.61 -16.70 13.92
CA LEU A 262 15.90 -17.16 14.43
C LEU A 262 16.40 -16.30 15.60
N VAL A 263 16.24 -14.99 15.53
CA VAL A 263 16.58 -14.08 16.65
C VAL A 263 15.73 -14.39 17.87
N HIS A 264 14.44 -14.68 17.66
CA HIS A 264 13.55 -15.05 18.73
C HIS A 264 13.93 -16.37 19.40
N VAL A 265 14.28 -17.39 18.59
CA VAL A 265 14.78 -18.68 19.09
C VAL A 265 16.08 -18.50 19.87
N GLN A 266 16.98 -17.64 19.40
CA GLN A 266 18.26 -17.34 20.07
C GLN A 266 18.08 -16.74 21.46
N SER A 267 16.99 -16.03 21.71
CA SER A 267 16.73 -15.35 22.99
C SER A 267 15.73 -16.08 23.91
N ARG A 268 15.16 -17.21 23.47
CA ARG A 268 14.16 -17.97 24.23
C ARG A 268 14.51 -19.46 24.31
N PRO A 269 14.82 -19.97 25.52
CA PRO A 269 14.94 -21.39 25.72
C PRO A 269 13.55 -22.03 25.65
N THR A 270 13.37 -23.01 24.74
CA THR A 270 12.16 -23.85 24.67
C THR A 270 12.48 -25.19 25.32
N ALA A 271 12.46 -25.23 26.64
CA ALA A 271 12.91 -26.37 27.42
C ALA A 271 12.14 -27.69 27.14
N TRP A 272 10.89 -27.62 26.71
CA TRP A 272 10.03 -28.79 26.51
C TRP A 272 10.45 -29.72 25.36
N TRP A 273 11.19 -29.23 24.35
CA TRP A 273 11.62 -30.03 23.21
C TRP A 273 13.09 -30.49 23.30
N PHE A 274 13.87 -29.98 24.24
CA PHE A 274 15.26 -30.41 24.44
C PHE A 274 15.45 -31.92 24.56
N PRO A 275 14.63 -32.67 25.30
CA PRO A 275 14.79 -34.12 25.38
C PRO A 275 14.63 -34.83 24.04
N CYS A 276 13.85 -34.27 23.12
CA CYS A 276 13.61 -34.87 21.79
C CYS A 276 14.79 -34.66 20.83
N VAL A 277 15.50 -33.54 20.93
CA VAL A 277 16.57 -33.16 19.98
C VAL A 277 17.96 -33.29 20.59
N ASP A 278 18.06 -33.36 21.91
CA ASP A 278 19.32 -33.50 22.66
C ASP A 278 19.15 -34.52 23.78
N PRO A 279 19.01 -35.82 23.47
CA PRO A 279 18.88 -36.89 24.47
C PRO A 279 20.08 -37.03 25.37
N THR A 280 21.26 -36.54 24.95
CA THR A 280 22.50 -36.57 25.76
C THR A 280 22.59 -35.41 26.75
N GLY A 281 21.78 -34.35 26.57
CA GLY A 281 21.83 -33.14 27.35
C GLY A 281 23.06 -32.25 27.10
N GLN A 282 23.88 -32.54 26.10
CA GLN A 282 25.09 -31.77 25.79
C GLN A 282 24.78 -30.34 25.34
N TRP A 283 23.76 -30.20 24.51
CA TRP A 283 23.31 -28.88 24.06
C TRP A 283 22.73 -28.06 25.20
N TYR A 284 21.88 -28.68 26.04
CA TYR A 284 21.34 -28.02 27.24
C TYR A 284 22.45 -27.55 28.18
N ARG A 285 23.45 -28.38 28.43
CA ARG A 285 24.63 -27.99 29.22
C ARG A 285 25.37 -26.80 28.59
N GLY A 286 25.60 -26.83 27.29
CA GLY A 286 26.24 -25.73 26.59
C GLY A 286 25.43 -24.42 26.67
N ILE A 287 24.09 -24.49 26.66
CA ILE A 287 23.24 -23.33 26.91
C ILE A 287 23.42 -22.79 28.31
N CYS A 288 23.42 -23.68 29.32
CA CYS A 288 23.61 -23.28 30.73
C CYS A 288 25.00 -22.67 30.98
N ASP A 289 26.04 -23.28 30.41
CA ASP A 289 27.42 -22.81 30.54
C ASP A 289 27.70 -21.47 29.87
N SER A 290 26.94 -21.17 28.80
CA SER A 290 27.01 -19.89 28.05
C SER A 290 25.97 -18.86 28.49
N ALA A 291 25.18 -19.15 29.52
CA ALA A 291 24.13 -18.25 29.97
C ALA A 291 24.72 -16.99 30.62
N GLU A 292 24.19 -15.86 30.25
CA GLU A 292 24.55 -14.55 30.79
C GLU A 292 23.51 -14.09 31.79
N TYR A 293 23.96 -13.53 32.92
CA TYR A 293 23.08 -13.01 33.96
C TYR A 293 23.26 -11.51 34.08
N ARG A 294 22.15 -10.77 34.08
CA ARG A 294 22.16 -9.33 34.26
C ARG A 294 21.08 -8.89 35.23
N TRP A 295 21.45 -8.07 36.22
CA TRP A 295 20.49 -7.40 37.05
C TRP A 295 19.83 -6.24 36.33
N GLU A 296 18.50 -6.20 36.35
CA GLU A 296 17.71 -5.09 35.88
C GLU A 296 17.04 -4.40 37.04
N PRO A 297 17.44 -3.13 37.33
CA PRO A 297 16.86 -2.38 38.42
C PRO A 297 15.40 -2.03 38.11
N MET A 298 14.52 -2.27 39.05
CA MET A 298 13.10 -1.90 38.94
C MET A 298 12.85 -0.47 39.38
N ASN A 299 13.67 0.03 40.36
CA ASN A 299 13.68 1.43 40.82
C ASN A 299 15.16 1.83 40.97
N GLY A 300 15.56 2.98 40.42
CA GLY A 300 16.95 3.35 40.18
C GLY A 300 17.95 3.32 41.35
N GLU A 301 17.50 3.14 42.64
CA GLU A 301 18.35 3.13 43.81
C GLU A 301 18.54 1.74 44.47
N THR A 302 17.81 0.70 43.98
CA THR A 302 17.76 -0.60 44.69
C THR A 302 18.75 -1.65 44.19
N CYS A 303 19.50 -1.36 43.10
CA CYS A 303 20.38 -2.36 42.49
C CYS A 303 21.58 -2.72 43.36
N THR A 304 22.14 -1.78 44.11
CA THR A 304 23.32 -1.99 44.98
C THR A 304 23.02 -2.88 46.14
N ARG A 305 21.90 -2.68 46.87
CA ARG A 305 21.56 -3.47 48.05
C ARG A 305 21.22 -4.93 47.76
N ALA A 306 20.59 -5.23 46.61
CA ALA A 306 20.26 -6.61 46.27
C ALA A 306 21.49 -7.39 45.78
N GLY A 307 22.42 -6.72 45.07
CA GLY A 307 23.74 -7.30 44.73
C GLY A 307 24.52 -7.65 45.97
N GLU A 308 24.67 -6.73 46.92
CA GLU A 308 25.33 -6.93 48.19
C GLU A 308 24.67 -8.05 49.05
N ALA A 309 23.34 -8.15 49.02
CA ALA A 309 22.62 -9.22 49.73
C ALA A 309 22.86 -10.60 49.10
N LEU A 310 22.98 -10.71 47.78
CA LEU A 310 23.22 -11.97 47.07
C LEU A 310 24.68 -12.40 47.15
N GLU A 311 25.64 -11.47 47.15
CA GLU A 311 27.03 -11.73 47.48
C GLU A 311 27.18 -12.23 48.95
N ALA A 312 26.44 -11.61 49.88
CA ALA A 312 26.45 -11.98 51.28
C ALA A 312 25.89 -13.39 51.56
N ILE A 313 25.00 -13.92 50.71
CA ILE A 313 24.45 -15.29 50.81
C ILE A 313 25.15 -16.29 49.84
N GLY A 314 26.24 -15.86 49.16
CA GLY A 314 27.09 -16.74 48.35
C GLY A 314 26.42 -17.24 47.04
N ILE A 315 25.40 -16.54 46.51
CA ILE A 315 24.74 -16.87 45.26
C ILE A 315 25.43 -16.21 44.06
N LEU A 316 26.18 -15.14 44.27
CA LEU A 316 27.07 -14.51 43.27
C LEU A 316 28.52 -14.67 43.74
N PRO A 317 29.46 -14.91 42.81
CA PRO A 317 30.89 -14.98 43.11
C PRO A 317 31.47 -13.65 43.55
#